data_ff5c0fed6859332cc7685894ec96e28f
#
_entry.id   ff5c0fed6859332cc7685894ec96e28f
#
_cell.length_a   1.000
_cell.length_b   1.000
_cell.length_c   1.000
_cell.angle_alpha   90.00
_cell.angle_beta   90.00
_cell.angle_gamma   90.00
#
_symmetry.space_group_name_H-M   'P 1'
#
loop_
_entity.id
_entity.type
_entity.pdbx_description
1 polymer ?
#
loop_
_entity_poly.entity_id
_entity_poly.type
_entity_poly.pdbx_seq_one_letter_code
_entity_poly.pdbx_strand_id
1 'polypeptide(L)'
;MAAYRHEVGDAYNGACSQSVEFVSGTGTVGIANAGLNRWGIAMRKGQTFEGRLYLRGSGDVVVALQSADGTKEYASQRITGIGAAWKKFPFELTAAAADGDARFALYLDRPGRVQADQVTLMSTGEDRFRGLPLRGDIGQAMVDQGLTFLRYGGTMINISGYRFKKMIGDRDKRPPYHGHWYRWSTNGFGIEDFLQFCEKAGFTAAFAVNIEETPQDMADMIEYLNGPVTSEWGRRRAENGHPEPYGVKYIGIGNEEVLFNGDRADEYDHYVERFNLLHDAIKGKDPSVKLISTAWWRADSPSMERTFRALDGKADYWDYHPWADQLASGREVEAELRRMRELFLRWNPSTTMKCAIFEENGNRHDMQRVLGHVTLQNAVRRMGDFVLTSCAANALQPYRQNDNGWDQGQVFFTPSQVWGMPPYYAQQMAAAHHRPLTVGCGVEGADGVLDVTATRSREAGSVVLHIANTGAEPLRVGLRVDGMGKVSQARMVSLSGDLDAVNTPEEPRRIAPVGRELPAWAAQTVDIAPYSYTIVVLDE
;
A
#
# COMPACT_ATOMS: atom_id res chain seq x y z
N MET A 1 30.90 6.65 -34.02
CA MET A 1 31.53 6.85 -32.67
C MET A 1 30.48 7.46 -31.73
N ALA A 2 30.31 6.91 -30.53
CA ALA A 2 29.37 7.38 -29.53
C ALA A 2 30.08 7.65 -28.20
N ALA A 3 29.57 8.57 -27.39
CA ALA A 3 29.99 8.77 -26.03
C ALA A 3 28.77 8.89 -25.11
N TYR A 4 28.86 8.26 -23.93
CA TYR A 4 27.84 8.30 -22.88
C TYR A 4 28.49 8.76 -21.58
N ARG A 5 27.86 9.69 -20.88
CA ARG A 5 28.38 10.20 -19.62
C ARG A 5 27.26 10.41 -18.62
N HIS A 6 27.54 10.06 -17.39
CA HIS A 6 26.74 10.44 -16.24
C HIS A 6 27.28 11.77 -15.72
N GLU A 7 26.56 12.85 -15.99
CA GLU A 7 26.99 14.22 -15.63
C GLU A 7 26.56 14.48 -14.19
N VAL A 8 27.55 14.62 -13.31
CA VAL A 8 27.35 14.88 -11.88
C VAL A 8 27.41 16.39 -11.60
N GLY A 9 26.47 16.88 -10.79
CA GLY A 9 26.35 18.28 -10.42
C GLY A 9 25.71 19.16 -11.49
N ASP A 10 25.18 18.54 -12.56
CA ASP A 10 24.58 19.23 -13.70
C ASP A 10 23.33 18.47 -14.18
N ALA A 11 22.19 18.76 -13.55
CA ALA A 11 20.91 18.13 -13.79
C ALA A 11 19.79 19.18 -13.83
N TYR A 12 18.64 18.80 -14.40
CA TYR A 12 17.42 19.59 -14.24
C TYR A 12 16.89 19.44 -12.82
N ASN A 13 16.90 18.21 -12.31
CA ASN A 13 16.47 17.88 -10.94
C ASN A 13 17.42 16.85 -10.32
N GLY A 14 17.73 17.03 -9.04
CA GLY A 14 18.66 16.15 -8.34
C GLY A 14 20.13 16.44 -8.66
N ALA A 15 20.96 15.39 -8.61
CA ALA A 15 22.41 15.53 -8.68
C ALA A 15 23.01 15.14 -10.03
N CYS A 16 22.28 14.43 -10.89
CA CYS A 16 22.84 13.82 -12.09
C CYS A 16 21.89 13.84 -13.27
N SER A 17 22.45 13.99 -14.47
CA SER A 17 21.76 13.81 -15.75
C SER A 17 22.52 12.85 -16.66
N GLN A 18 21.86 12.34 -17.70
CA GLN A 18 22.48 11.44 -18.67
C GLN A 18 22.87 12.20 -19.95
N SER A 19 24.14 12.21 -20.30
CA SER A 19 24.64 12.73 -21.58
C SER A 19 24.76 11.61 -22.61
N VAL A 20 24.30 11.90 -23.83
CA VAL A 20 24.42 11.06 -25.02
C VAL A 20 25.02 11.90 -26.13
N GLU A 21 26.09 11.41 -26.74
CA GLU A 21 26.80 12.10 -27.80
C GLU A 21 27.01 11.19 -29.01
N PHE A 22 26.51 11.59 -30.16
CA PHE A 22 26.82 11.01 -31.45
C PHE A 22 27.94 11.85 -32.08
N VAL A 23 29.16 11.33 -32.03
CA VAL A 23 30.35 12.04 -32.50
C VAL A 23 30.46 11.97 -34.00
N SER A 24 30.39 10.78 -34.61
CA SER A 24 30.53 10.56 -36.04
C SER A 24 30.07 9.15 -36.43
N GLY A 25 29.76 8.96 -37.73
CA GLY A 25 29.38 7.68 -38.33
C GLY A 25 27.95 7.67 -38.83
N THR A 26 27.40 6.44 -39.00
CA THR A 26 26.03 6.17 -39.44
C THR A 26 25.30 5.34 -38.43
N GLY A 27 23.95 5.30 -38.51
CA GLY A 27 23.10 4.59 -37.57
C GLY A 27 22.60 5.49 -36.46
N THR A 28 22.25 4.92 -35.31
CA THR A 28 21.68 5.61 -34.15
C THR A 28 22.55 5.46 -32.92
N VAL A 29 22.59 6.49 -32.08
CA VAL A 29 23.27 6.50 -30.78
C VAL A 29 22.30 6.95 -29.72
N GLY A 30 22.03 6.11 -28.71
CA GLY A 30 21.01 6.43 -27.72
C GLY A 30 21.04 5.53 -26.48
N ILE A 31 20.05 5.76 -25.65
CA ILE A 31 19.77 4.99 -24.42
C ILE A 31 18.36 4.42 -24.49
N ALA A 32 18.11 3.34 -23.78
CA ALA A 32 16.80 2.74 -23.70
C ALA A 32 16.46 2.31 -22.26
N ASN A 33 15.17 2.34 -21.96
CA ASN A 33 14.58 1.81 -20.74
C ASN A 33 13.68 0.62 -21.09
N ALA A 34 14.00 -0.56 -20.55
CA ALA A 34 13.27 -1.80 -20.74
C ALA A 34 12.23 -2.06 -19.63
N GLY A 35 11.69 -1.02 -19.01
CA GLY A 35 10.69 -1.14 -17.97
C GLY A 35 11.24 -1.59 -16.61
N LEU A 36 10.33 -1.84 -15.66
CA LEU A 36 10.65 -2.33 -14.34
C LEU A 36 11.38 -3.68 -14.44
N ASN A 37 12.48 -3.84 -13.73
CA ASN A 37 13.32 -5.05 -13.71
C ASN A 37 13.76 -5.54 -15.11
N ARG A 38 13.72 -4.68 -16.10
CA ARG A 38 13.96 -5.02 -17.53
C ARG A 38 12.98 -6.06 -18.07
N TRP A 39 11.76 -6.09 -17.57
CA TRP A 39 10.70 -7.00 -18.01
C TRP A 39 9.96 -6.53 -19.26
N GLY A 40 10.41 -5.44 -19.84
CA GLY A 40 9.75 -4.80 -20.97
C GLY A 40 8.63 -3.86 -20.56
N ILE A 41 8.12 -3.16 -21.56
CA ILE A 41 6.93 -2.33 -21.49
C ILE A 41 5.85 -3.04 -22.30
N ALA A 42 4.83 -3.57 -21.62
CA ALA A 42 3.72 -4.20 -22.31
C ALA A 42 2.84 -3.13 -22.98
N MET A 43 2.54 -3.31 -24.25
CA MET A 43 1.69 -2.41 -25.01
C MET A 43 0.74 -3.15 -25.94
N ARG A 44 -0.43 -2.58 -26.18
CA ARG A 44 -1.41 -3.04 -27.15
C ARG A 44 -1.34 -2.19 -28.41
N LYS A 45 -1.72 -2.78 -29.54
CA LYS A 45 -1.90 -2.00 -30.77
C LYS A 45 -2.93 -0.88 -30.54
N GLY A 46 -2.55 0.33 -30.91
CA GLY A 46 -3.39 1.53 -30.74
C GLY A 46 -3.34 2.14 -29.34
N GLN A 47 -2.62 1.55 -28.40
CA GLN A 47 -2.41 2.15 -27.08
C GLN A 47 -1.55 3.40 -27.19
N THR A 48 -1.99 4.49 -26.55
CA THR A 48 -1.28 5.76 -26.54
C THR A 48 -0.56 5.96 -25.21
N PHE A 49 0.65 6.47 -25.31
CA PHE A 49 1.48 6.86 -24.19
C PHE A 49 1.81 8.34 -24.31
N GLU A 50 1.66 9.08 -23.25
CA GLU A 50 2.20 10.43 -23.10
C GLU A 50 3.51 10.38 -22.34
N GLY A 51 4.40 11.27 -22.66
CA GLY A 51 5.66 11.42 -21.96
C GLY A 51 6.15 12.86 -21.95
N ARG A 52 7.17 13.06 -21.17
CA ARG A 52 7.92 14.29 -21.14
C ARG A 52 9.36 14.01 -20.77
N LEU A 53 10.24 14.88 -21.21
CA LEU A 53 11.65 14.82 -20.87
C LEU A 53 12.19 16.24 -20.82
N TYR A 54 13.24 16.42 -20.04
CA TYR A 54 13.99 17.66 -20.03
C TYR A 54 15.29 17.43 -20.79
N LEU A 55 15.54 18.29 -21.79
CA LEU A 55 16.72 18.21 -22.64
C LEU A 55 17.44 19.54 -22.67
N ARG A 56 18.75 19.45 -22.84
CA ARG A 56 19.62 20.55 -23.29
C ARG A 56 20.78 20.01 -24.13
N GLY A 57 21.42 20.85 -24.91
CA GLY A 57 22.55 20.49 -25.78
C GLY A 57 22.37 20.98 -27.20
N SER A 58 22.80 20.17 -28.17
CA SER A 58 22.71 20.43 -29.59
C SER A 58 22.35 19.17 -30.37
N GLY A 59 21.53 19.35 -31.42
CA GLY A 59 21.02 18.25 -32.24
C GLY A 59 19.57 17.93 -31.97
N ASP A 60 18.99 17.06 -32.80
CA ASP A 60 17.66 16.55 -32.65
C ASP A 60 17.69 15.19 -31.93
N VAL A 61 16.68 14.90 -31.16
CA VAL A 61 16.49 13.60 -30.48
C VAL A 61 15.23 12.93 -31.02
N VAL A 62 15.27 11.63 -31.18
CA VAL A 62 14.08 10.82 -31.42
C VAL A 62 13.75 10.04 -30.14
N VAL A 63 12.49 10.12 -29.72
CA VAL A 63 11.91 9.25 -28.71
C VAL A 63 11.07 8.18 -29.39
N ALA A 64 11.18 6.93 -28.96
CA ALA A 64 10.54 5.81 -29.65
C ALA A 64 10.11 4.67 -28.73
N LEU A 65 9.05 3.96 -29.13
CA LEU A 65 8.72 2.62 -28.66
C LEU A 65 9.31 1.61 -29.64
N GLN A 66 10.13 0.69 -29.14
CA GLN A 66 10.85 -0.27 -29.95
C GLN A 66 10.69 -1.69 -29.39
N SER A 67 10.92 -2.71 -30.23
CA SER A 67 11.13 -4.10 -29.74
C SER A 67 12.32 -4.14 -28.78
N ALA A 68 12.38 -5.18 -27.96
CA ALA A 68 13.44 -5.37 -26.96
C ALA A 68 14.85 -5.25 -27.55
N ASP A 69 15.07 -5.82 -28.76
CA ASP A 69 16.33 -5.74 -29.52
C ASP A 69 16.54 -4.42 -30.28
N GLY A 70 15.50 -3.59 -30.40
CA GLY A 70 15.52 -2.32 -31.12
C GLY A 70 15.48 -2.43 -32.66
N THR A 71 15.19 -3.60 -33.20
CA THR A 71 15.13 -3.82 -34.65
C THR A 71 13.81 -3.36 -35.26
N LYS A 72 12.74 -3.27 -34.47
CA LYS A 72 11.43 -2.77 -34.88
C LYS A 72 11.10 -1.50 -34.09
N GLU A 73 10.53 -0.52 -34.78
CA GLU A 73 9.99 0.69 -34.18
C GLU A 73 8.47 0.70 -34.31
N TYR A 74 7.77 0.86 -33.20
CA TYR A 74 6.32 0.82 -33.13
C TYR A 74 5.68 2.21 -33.12
N ALA A 75 6.42 3.18 -32.65
CA ALA A 75 6.08 4.61 -32.68
C ALA A 75 7.34 5.44 -32.44
N SER A 76 7.41 6.61 -33.04
CA SER A 76 8.48 7.57 -32.76
C SER A 76 8.03 9.01 -32.96
N GLN A 77 8.71 9.90 -32.25
CA GLN A 77 8.56 11.35 -32.39
C GLN A 77 9.93 12.03 -32.36
N ARG A 78 10.16 12.92 -33.32
CA ARG A 78 11.38 13.76 -33.35
C ARG A 78 11.17 14.99 -32.49
N ILE A 79 12.11 15.24 -31.61
CA ILE A 79 12.20 16.42 -30.75
C ILE A 79 13.26 17.36 -31.34
N THR A 80 12.86 18.59 -31.67
CA THR A 80 13.72 19.63 -32.25
C THR A 80 13.76 20.86 -31.36
N GLY A 81 14.69 21.79 -31.65
CA GLY A 81 14.80 23.06 -30.92
C GLY A 81 15.43 22.91 -29.53
N ILE A 82 16.27 21.89 -29.35
CA ILE A 82 17.07 21.70 -28.15
C ILE A 82 18.19 22.76 -28.15
N GLY A 83 18.33 23.47 -27.03
CA GLY A 83 19.33 24.53 -26.83
C GLY A 83 20.18 24.31 -25.58
N ALA A 84 21.01 25.29 -25.25
CA ALA A 84 21.94 25.21 -24.12
C ALA A 84 21.26 25.18 -22.74
N ALA A 85 20.04 25.70 -22.61
CA ALA A 85 19.28 25.70 -21.36
C ALA A 85 18.36 24.48 -21.29
N TRP A 86 18.16 23.97 -20.06
CA TRP A 86 17.16 22.94 -19.79
C TRP A 86 15.77 23.40 -20.24
N LYS A 87 15.09 22.55 -21.05
CA LYS A 87 13.75 22.81 -21.53
C LYS A 87 12.93 21.52 -21.47
N LYS A 88 11.66 21.63 -21.08
CA LYS A 88 10.67 20.54 -21.08
C LYS A 88 10.15 20.31 -22.50
N PHE A 89 10.14 19.05 -22.92
CA PHE A 89 9.60 18.60 -24.20
C PHE A 89 8.56 17.51 -23.94
N PRO A 90 7.26 17.79 -24.11
CA PRO A 90 6.22 16.78 -24.10
C PRO A 90 6.22 15.99 -25.42
N PHE A 91 5.77 14.74 -25.35
CA PHE A 91 5.57 13.88 -26.53
C PHE A 91 4.43 12.91 -26.32
N GLU A 92 3.91 12.37 -27.42
CA GLU A 92 2.89 11.33 -27.42
C GLU A 92 3.26 10.26 -28.45
N LEU A 93 3.11 8.97 -28.07
CA LEU A 93 3.44 7.83 -28.90
C LEU A 93 2.26 6.85 -28.91
N THR A 94 1.74 6.54 -30.11
CA THR A 94 0.69 5.52 -30.27
C THR A 94 1.28 4.26 -30.89
N ALA A 95 1.20 3.14 -30.18
CA ALA A 95 1.80 1.87 -30.58
C ALA A 95 1.13 1.29 -31.84
N ALA A 96 1.88 1.11 -32.92
CA ALA A 96 1.37 0.54 -34.18
C ALA A 96 1.10 -0.97 -34.11
N ALA A 97 1.70 -1.68 -33.13
CA ALA A 97 1.51 -3.10 -32.90
C ALA A 97 1.54 -3.41 -31.41
N ALA A 98 1.05 -4.60 -31.02
CA ALA A 98 1.20 -5.13 -29.68
C ALA A 98 2.59 -5.72 -29.48
N ASP A 99 3.16 -5.54 -28.28
CA ASP A 99 4.38 -6.17 -27.82
C ASP A 99 4.35 -6.28 -26.29
N GLY A 100 4.73 -7.43 -25.74
CA GLY A 100 4.80 -7.65 -24.28
C GLY A 100 6.14 -7.26 -23.66
N ASP A 101 7.17 -7.02 -24.50
CA ASP A 101 8.56 -6.80 -24.10
C ASP A 101 9.19 -5.61 -24.83
N ALA A 102 8.40 -4.55 -25.08
CA ALA A 102 8.89 -3.34 -25.72
C ALA A 102 9.83 -2.54 -24.81
N ARG A 103 10.61 -1.65 -25.41
CA ARG A 103 11.43 -0.67 -24.70
C ARG A 103 11.11 0.76 -25.14
N PHE A 104 11.33 1.71 -24.25
CA PHE A 104 11.35 3.14 -24.60
C PHE A 104 12.78 3.56 -24.89
N ALA A 105 13.02 4.17 -26.03
CA ALA A 105 14.34 4.62 -26.47
C ALA A 105 14.38 6.13 -26.69
N LEU A 106 15.54 6.72 -26.42
CA LEU A 106 15.91 8.09 -26.74
C LEU A 106 17.23 8.02 -27.52
N TYR A 107 17.26 8.51 -28.76
CA TYR A 107 18.43 8.41 -29.58
C TYR A 107 18.64 9.61 -30.53
N LEU A 108 19.91 9.80 -30.98
CA LEU A 108 20.32 10.66 -32.04
C LEU A 108 20.59 9.82 -33.30
N ASP A 109 20.17 10.29 -34.48
CA ASP A 109 20.41 9.68 -35.79
C ASP A 109 21.45 10.45 -36.64
N ARG A 110 21.98 11.53 -36.08
CA ARG A 110 23.05 12.38 -36.66
C ARG A 110 23.92 12.94 -35.53
N PRO A 111 25.15 13.42 -35.89
CA PRO A 111 26.05 14.02 -34.91
C PRO A 111 25.39 15.12 -34.08
N GLY A 112 25.62 15.07 -32.77
CA GLY A 112 25.09 16.00 -31.77
C GLY A 112 25.36 15.50 -30.37
N ARG A 113 25.13 16.35 -29.37
CA ARG A 113 25.26 16.00 -27.94
C ARG A 113 24.10 16.57 -27.16
N VAL A 114 23.41 15.70 -26.42
CA VAL A 114 22.30 16.09 -25.55
C VAL A 114 22.50 15.53 -24.14
N GLN A 115 21.99 16.28 -23.18
CA GLN A 115 21.77 15.81 -21.83
C GLN A 115 20.26 15.63 -21.62
N ALA A 116 19.87 14.53 -20.98
CA ALA A 116 18.49 14.19 -20.68
C ALA A 116 18.30 13.99 -19.18
N ASP A 117 17.17 14.46 -18.65
CA ASP A 117 16.77 14.32 -17.27
C ASP A 117 15.24 14.25 -17.16
N GLN A 118 14.71 13.73 -16.04
CA GLN A 118 13.27 13.62 -15.73
C GLN A 118 12.46 13.04 -16.90
N VAL A 119 12.95 11.93 -17.46
CA VAL A 119 12.27 11.23 -18.57
C VAL A 119 11.14 10.38 -18.04
N THR A 120 9.93 10.63 -18.51
CA THR A 120 8.73 9.86 -18.11
C THR A 120 7.98 9.37 -19.34
N LEU A 121 7.36 8.18 -19.19
CA LEU A 121 6.43 7.59 -20.14
C LEU A 121 5.29 6.95 -19.38
N MET A 122 4.04 7.29 -19.70
CA MET A 122 2.85 6.76 -19.04
C MET A 122 1.75 6.49 -20.05
N SER A 123 0.97 5.41 -19.84
CA SER A 123 -0.24 5.17 -20.61
C SER A 123 -1.27 6.29 -20.42
N THR A 124 -2.19 6.44 -21.37
CA THR A 124 -3.27 7.45 -21.34
C THR A 124 -4.65 6.81 -21.29
N GLY A 125 -5.67 7.63 -21.15
CA GLY A 125 -7.08 7.22 -21.28
C GLY A 125 -7.52 6.18 -20.25
N GLU A 126 -8.18 5.16 -20.75
CA GLU A 126 -8.78 4.07 -19.93
C GLU A 126 -7.77 3.17 -19.24
N ASP A 127 -6.50 3.20 -19.66
CA ASP A 127 -5.43 2.47 -19.01
C ASP A 127 -5.01 3.09 -17.67
N ARG A 128 -5.55 4.26 -17.34
CA ARG A 128 -5.30 4.97 -16.08
C ARG A 128 -6.38 4.66 -15.05
N PHE A 129 -5.96 4.52 -13.81
CA PHE A 129 -6.89 4.40 -12.70
C PHE A 129 -7.67 5.72 -12.52
N ARG A 130 -8.92 5.73 -13.00
CA ARG A 130 -9.85 6.87 -12.84
C ARG A 130 -9.22 8.23 -13.19
N GLY A 131 -8.41 8.26 -14.27
CA GLY A 131 -7.73 9.44 -14.77
C GLY A 131 -6.40 9.80 -14.09
N LEU A 132 -6.02 9.14 -13.01
CA LEU A 132 -4.72 9.32 -12.37
C LEU A 132 -3.60 8.66 -13.19
N PRO A 133 -2.37 9.19 -13.17
CA PRO A 133 -1.22 8.59 -13.87
C PRO A 133 -0.71 7.32 -13.15
N LEU A 134 -1.61 6.38 -12.96
CA LEU A 134 -1.41 5.09 -12.30
C LEU A 134 -2.03 3.99 -13.17
N ARG A 135 -1.50 2.78 -13.12
CA ARG A 135 -2.06 1.63 -13.83
C ARG A 135 -3.48 1.34 -13.36
N GLY A 136 -4.42 1.36 -14.31
CA GLY A 136 -5.84 1.17 -14.04
C GLY A 136 -6.18 -0.20 -13.48
N ASP A 137 -5.55 -1.25 -14.01
CA ASP A 137 -5.75 -2.64 -13.58
C ASP A 137 -5.26 -2.88 -12.14
N ILE A 138 -4.12 -2.31 -11.75
CA ILE A 138 -3.60 -2.42 -10.36
C ILE A 138 -4.51 -1.68 -9.39
N GLY A 139 -4.86 -0.42 -9.71
CA GLY A 139 -5.76 0.36 -8.85
C GLY A 139 -7.13 -0.30 -8.70
N GLN A 140 -7.67 -0.87 -9.78
CA GLN A 140 -8.95 -1.58 -9.73
C GLN A 140 -8.86 -2.89 -8.92
N ALA A 141 -7.75 -3.64 -9.01
CA ALA A 141 -7.56 -4.85 -8.20
C ALA A 141 -7.58 -4.54 -6.69
N MET A 142 -7.02 -3.41 -6.27
CA MET A 142 -7.10 -2.97 -4.86
C MET A 142 -8.53 -2.60 -4.44
N VAL A 143 -9.31 -2.00 -5.33
CA VAL A 143 -10.75 -1.74 -5.08
C VAL A 143 -11.53 -3.05 -5.01
N ASP A 144 -11.29 -3.97 -5.93
CA ASP A 144 -11.97 -5.27 -6.01
C ASP A 144 -11.63 -6.18 -4.81
N GLN A 145 -10.49 -5.96 -4.16
CA GLN A 145 -10.13 -6.60 -2.89
C GLN A 145 -11.07 -6.20 -1.74
N GLY A 146 -11.83 -5.12 -1.90
CA GLY A 146 -12.73 -4.59 -0.89
C GLY A 146 -12.04 -3.80 0.21
N LEU A 147 -10.88 -3.22 -0.07
CA LEU A 147 -10.20 -2.31 0.85
C LEU A 147 -11.06 -1.07 1.11
N THR A 148 -11.05 -0.61 2.35
CA THR A 148 -11.72 0.63 2.78
C THR A 148 -10.76 1.59 3.48
N PHE A 149 -9.61 1.10 3.86
CA PHE A 149 -8.57 1.83 4.57
C PHE A 149 -7.21 1.48 3.98
N LEU A 150 -6.37 2.48 3.73
CA LEU A 150 -5.04 2.29 3.20
C LEU A 150 -4.03 3.13 3.98
N ARG A 151 -2.91 2.51 4.35
CA ARG A 151 -1.81 3.19 5.04
C ARG A 151 -0.60 3.36 4.12
N TYR A 152 -0.04 4.56 4.09
CA TYR A 152 1.22 4.88 3.42
C TYR A 152 2.29 5.20 4.46
N GLY A 153 3.36 4.41 4.48
CA GLY A 153 4.41 4.51 5.49
C GLY A 153 5.43 3.39 5.36
N GLY A 154 5.95 2.94 6.48
CA GLY A 154 7.00 1.94 6.56
C GLY A 154 8.37 2.56 6.81
N THR A 155 9.42 1.75 6.89
CA THR A 155 10.78 2.17 7.28
C THR A 155 11.36 3.29 6.42
N MET A 156 10.84 3.49 5.20
CA MET A 156 11.30 4.60 4.34
C MET A 156 11.07 5.98 4.95
N ILE A 157 10.10 6.14 5.87
CA ILE A 157 9.85 7.44 6.51
C ILE A 157 10.92 7.87 7.51
N ASN A 158 11.66 6.92 8.06
CA ASN A 158 12.75 7.18 9.01
C ASN A 158 13.99 7.81 8.33
N ILE A 159 13.99 7.89 6.98
CA ILE A 159 15.10 8.46 6.21
C ILE A 159 15.02 9.99 6.20
N SER A 160 16.16 10.65 6.39
CA SER A 160 16.27 12.11 6.45
C SER A 160 15.75 12.86 5.21
N GLY A 161 15.71 12.19 4.07
CA GLY A 161 15.16 12.72 2.81
C GLY A 161 13.65 12.71 2.70
N TYR A 162 12.96 11.85 3.50
CA TYR A 162 11.50 11.76 3.51
C TYR A 162 10.92 12.96 4.28
N ARG A 163 10.35 13.92 3.56
CA ARG A 163 9.76 15.14 4.12
C ARG A 163 8.54 15.53 3.31
N PHE A 164 7.48 15.93 4.00
CA PHE A 164 6.20 16.29 3.38
C PHE A 164 6.35 17.30 2.24
N LYS A 165 7.04 18.42 2.49
CA LYS A 165 7.22 19.51 1.49
C LYS A 165 7.97 19.09 0.23
N LYS A 166 8.65 17.94 0.24
CA LYS A 166 9.33 17.36 -0.92
C LYS A 166 8.45 16.43 -1.75
N MET A 167 7.23 16.15 -1.30
CA MET A 167 6.32 15.14 -1.87
C MET A 167 5.03 15.73 -2.46
N ILE A 168 4.95 17.06 -2.54
CA ILE A 168 3.80 17.79 -3.06
C ILE A 168 4.18 18.62 -4.29
N GLY A 169 3.18 19.04 -5.08
CA GLY A 169 3.37 19.88 -6.25
C GLY A 169 3.97 19.14 -7.46
N ASP A 170 4.62 19.91 -8.33
CA ASP A 170 5.16 19.40 -9.61
C ASP A 170 6.17 18.26 -9.39
N ARG A 171 5.80 17.04 -9.83
CA ARG A 171 6.63 15.83 -9.70
C ARG A 171 8.01 15.99 -10.32
N ASP A 172 8.13 16.78 -11.40
CA ASP A 172 9.40 16.99 -12.10
C ASP A 172 10.39 17.81 -11.26
N LYS A 173 9.92 18.49 -10.22
CA LYS A 173 10.72 19.32 -9.31
C LYS A 173 10.91 18.72 -7.94
N ARG A 174 10.23 17.61 -7.62
CA ARG A 174 10.38 16.95 -6.33
C ARG A 174 11.79 16.39 -6.20
N PRO A 175 12.55 16.74 -5.15
CA PRO A 175 13.94 16.30 -5.04
C PRO A 175 14.01 14.79 -4.78
N PRO A 176 14.84 14.05 -5.51
CA PRO A 176 15.13 12.66 -5.18
C PRO A 176 15.94 12.58 -3.88
N TYR A 177 15.85 11.43 -3.20
CA TYR A 177 16.61 11.19 -1.98
C TYR A 177 17.11 9.74 -1.91
N HIS A 178 18.10 9.49 -1.05
CA HIS A 178 18.62 8.14 -0.79
C HIS A 178 17.60 7.38 0.07
N GLY A 179 17.03 6.31 -0.49
CA GLY A 179 15.99 5.52 0.15
C GLY A 179 16.53 4.44 1.08
N HIS A 180 15.63 3.77 1.81
CA HIS A 180 15.95 2.63 2.66
C HIS A 180 15.95 1.31 1.85
N TRP A 181 14.83 0.99 1.22
CA TRP A 181 14.64 -0.27 0.48
C TRP A 181 15.34 -0.27 -0.88
N TYR A 182 15.36 0.88 -1.54
CA TYR A 182 16.03 1.10 -2.80
C TYR A 182 16.98 2.28 -2.68
N ARG A 183 18.07 2.20 -3.42
CA ARG A 183 19.12 3.22 -3.33
C ARG A 183 18.63 4.63 -3.55
N TRP A 184 17.65 4.81 -4.45
CA TRP A 184 17.08 6.11 -4.79
C TRP A 184 15.57 6.07 -4.81
N SER A 185 14.94 7.09 -4.23
CA SER A 185 13.55 7.46 -4.41
C SER A 185 13.48 8.77 -5.18
N THR A 186 12.60 8.83 -6.18
CA THR A 186 12.41 10.04 -7.01
C THR A 186 11.36 10.99 -6.47
N ASN A 187 10.62 10.61 -5.42
CA ASN A 187 9.39 11.29 -5.00
C ASN A 187 8.31 11.38 -6.11
N GLY A 188 8.43 10.59 -7.16
CA GLY A 188 7.45 10.53 -8.25
C GLY A 188 6.06 10.07 -7.82
N PHE A 189 5.98 9.31 -6.71
CA PHE A 189 4.77 9.01 -5.97
C PHE A 189 5.01 9.41 -4.50
N GLY A 190 4.32 10.42 -4.02
CA GLY A 190 4.43 10.95 -2.66
C GLY A 190 3.09 10.96 -1.93
N ILE A 191 3.03 11.63 -0.78
CA ILE A 191 1.82 11.72 0.05
C ILE A 191 0.64 12.30 -0.74
N GLU A 192 0.86 13.32 -1.56
CA GLU A 192 -0.20 13.92 -2.37
C GLU A 192 -0.79 12.93 -3.38
N ASP A 193 0.06 12.17 -4.07
CA ASP A 193 -0.38 11.15 -5.03
C ASP A 193 -1.13 10.01 -4.36
N PHE A 194 -0.69 9.61 -3.16
CA PHE A 194 -1.37 8.64 -2.32
C PHE A 194 -2.76 9.10 -1.90
N LEU A 195 -2.91 10.35 -1.47
CA LEU A 195 -4.19 10.91 -1.07
C LEU A 195 -5.18 11.00 -2.25
N GLN A 196 -4.71 11.43 -3.42
CA GLN A 196 -5.52 11.44 -4.65
C GLN A 196 -5.96 10.02 -5.05
N PHE A 197 -5.08 9.04 -4.89
CA PHE A 197 -5.43 7.64 -5.13
C PHE A 197 -6.52 7.16 -4.15
N CYS A 198 -6.36 7.40 -2.86
CA CYS A 198 -7.35 7.03 -1.84
C CYS A 198 -8.71 7.68 -2.09
N GLU A 199 -8.72 8.99 -2.42
CA GLU A 199 -9.95 9.71 -2.75
C GLU A 199 -10.67 9.07 -3.96
N LYS A 200 -9.94 8.84 -5.05
CA LYS A 200 -10.49 8.19 -6.24
C LYS A 200 -10.92 6.74 -6.00
N ALA A 201 -10.22 6.01 -5.15
CA ALA A 201 -10.55 4.62 -4.81
C ALA A 201 -11.71 4.52 -3.80
N GLY A 202 -11.98 5.58 -3.02
CA GLY A 202 -12.94 5.58 -1.93
C GLY A 202 -12.37 5.01 -0.62
N PHE A 203 -11.04 5.09 -0.43
CA PHE A 203 -10.36 4.60 0.75
C PHE A 203 -10.18 5.69 1.80
N THR A 204 -10.33 5.34 3.07
CA THR A 204 -9.83 6.17 4.17
C THR A 204 -8.30 6.12 4.15
N ALA A 205 -7.67 7.28 4.07
CA ALA A 205 -6.23 7.40 4.05
C ALA A 205 -5.65 7.57 5.44
N ALA A 206 -4.56 6.84 5.73
CA ALA A 206 -3.64 7.13 6.80
C ALA A 206 -2.21 7.17 6.24
N PHE A 207 -1.39 8.06 6.74
CA PHE A 207 0.03 8.07 6.38
C PHE A 207 0.88 8.43 7.59
N ALA A 208 2.18 8.17 7.49
CA ALA A 208 3.12 8.49 8.53
C ALA A 208 4.07 9.62 8.10
N VAL A 209 4.52 10.41 9.07
CA VAL A 209 5.51 11.46 8.90
C VAL A 209 6.79 11.13 9.66
N ASN A 210 7.91 11.61 9.19
CA ASN A 210 9.19 11.46 9.88
C ASN A 210 9.17 12.24 11.20
N ILE A 211 9.66 11.65 12.29
CA ILE A 211 9.71 12.32 13.61
C ILE A 211 10.56 13.59 13.61
N GLU A 212 11.51 13.70 12.69
CA GLU A 212 12.40 14.86 12.55
C GLU A 212 11.82 15.97 11.64
N GLU A 213 10.52 15.92 11.30
CA GLU A 213 9.84 17.07 10.71
C GLU A 213 9.84 18.25 11.68
N THR A 214 9.83 19.47 11.16
CA THR A 214 9.71 20.65 12.04
C THR A 214 8.25 20.87 12.45
N PRO A 215 7.99 21.47 13.64
CA PRO A 215 6.63 21.88 14.03
C PRO A 215 5.97 22.78 12.97
N GLN A 216 6.73 23.68 12.35
CA GLN A 216 6.21 24.56 11.31
C GLN A 216 5.81 23.76 10.06
N ASP A 217 6.64 22.78 9.64
CA ASP A 217 6.30 21.95 8.49
C ASP A 217 5.05 21.11 8.74
N MET A 218 4.84 20.66 9.98
CA MET A 218 3.62 19.94 10.34
C MET A 218 2.38 20.85 10.37
N ALA A 219 2.50 22.06 10.88
CA ALA A 219 1.44 23.06 10.83
C ALA A 219 1.07 23.40 9.36
N ASP A 220 2.07 23.60 8.50
CA ASP A 220 1.90 23.86 7.07
C ASP A 220 1.24 22.67 6.36
N MET A 221 1.66 21.44 6.72
CA MET A 221 1.08 20.21 6.20
C MET A 221 -0.41 20.10 6.51
N ILE A 222 -0.79 20.30 7.76
CA ILE A 222 -2.21 20.22 8.15
C ILE A 222 -3.04 21.29 7.45
N GLU A 223 -2.51 22.49 7.31
CA GLU A 223 -3.17 23.54 6.54
C GLU A 223 -3.28 23.20 5.06
N TYR A 224 -2.24 22.57 4.47
CA TYR A 224 -2.29 22.07 3.10
C TYR A 224 -3.35 20.98 2.94
N LEU A 225 -3.44 20.04 3.86
CA LEU A 225 -4.33 18.87 3.77
C LEU A 225 -5.78 19.21 4.07
N ASN A 226 -6.04 20.00 5.14
CA ASN A 226 -7.36 20.20 5.71
C ASN A 226 -7.81 21.66 5.71
N GLY A 227 -6.90 22.61 5.49
CA GLY A 227 -7.21 24.04 5.53
C GLY A 227 -8.04 24.52 4.32
N PRO A 228 -8.76 25.63 4.47
CA PRO A 228 -9.55 26.21 3.39
C PRO A 228 -8.65 26.79 2.29
N VAL A 229 -9.17 26.89 1.06
CA VAL A 229 -8.45 27.45 -0.09
C VAL A 229 -8.01 28.91 0.11
N THR A 230 -8.60 29.63 1.08
CA THR A 230 -8.24 31.00 1.44
C THR A 230 -6.98 31.08 2.32
N SER A 231 -6.55 29.99 2.92
CA SER A 231 -5.30 29.94 3.68
C SER A 231 -4.08 29.85 2.75
N GLU A 232 -2.88 30.10 3.26
CA GLU A 232 -1.66 30.06 2.44
C GLU A 232 -1.44 28.69 1.82
N TRP A 233 -1.44 27.64 2.63
CA TRP A 233 -1.17 26.28 2.18
C TRP A 233 -2.38 25.64 1.48
N GLY A 234 -3.60 26.00 1.84
CA GLY A 234 -4.80 25.61 1.10
C GLY A 234 -4.82 26.17 -0.32
N ARG A 235 -4.34 27.41 -0.52
CA ARG A 235 -4.15 27.97 -1.85
C ARG A 235 -3.09 27.22 -2.65
N ARG A 236 -1.94 26.85 -2.05
CA ARG A 236 -0.91 26.02 -2.71
C ARG A 236 -1.45 24.66 -3.15
N ARG A 237 -2.29 24.02 -2.32
CA ARG A 237 -2.99 22.79 -2.70
C ARG A 237 -3.85 23.01 -3.95
N ALA A 238 -4.61 24.11 -3.98
CA ALA A 238 -5.44 24.44 -5.17
C ALA A 238 -4.59 24.72 -6.41
N GLU A 239 -3.47 25.43 -6.28
CA GLU A 239 -2.49 25.65 -7.36
C GLU A 239 -1.87 24.33 -7.87
N ASN A 240 -1.73 23.33 -6.99
CA ASN A 240 -1.31 21.97 -7.34
C ASN A 240 -2.44 21.12 -7.97
N GLY A 241 -3.63 21.69 -8.16
CA GLY A 241 -4.75 21.06 -8.86
C GLY A 241 -5.82 20.44 -7.96
N HIS A 242 -5.76 20.62 -6.63
CA HIS A 242 -6.74 20.09 -5.68
C HIS A 242 -7.31 21.20 -4.77
N PRO A 243 -8.35 21.94 -5.20
CA PRO A 243 -8.89 23.06 -4.43
C PRO A 243 -9.57 22.65 -3.12
N GLU A 244 -10.22 21.48 -3.09
CA GLU A 244 -10.93 21.01 -1.90
C GLU A 244 -9.96 20.40 -0.88
N PRO A 245 -10.24 20.51 0.44
CA PRO A 245 -9.47 19.80 1.47
C PRO A 245 -9.54 18.27 1.29
N TYR A 246 -8.43 17.59 1.53
CA TYR A 246 -8.40 16.11 1.56
C TYR A 246 -9.14 15.52 2.76
N GLY A 247 -9.31 16.28 3.84
CA GLY A 247 -9.99 15.83 5.05
C GLY A 247 -9.27 14.66 5.74
N VAL A 248 -7.95 14.70 5.79
CA VAL A 248 -7.13 13.65 6.40
C VAL A 248 -7.40 13.57 7.89
N LYS A 249 -7.67 12.35 8.38
CA LYS A 249 -8.02 12.11 9.80
C LYS A 249 -6.93 11.38 10.57
N TYR A 250 -6.11 10.56 9.94
CA TYR A 250 -5.19 9.64 10.61
C TYR A 250 -3.74 9.89 10.19
N ILE A 251 -2.89 10.24 11.13
CA ILE A 251 -1.47 10.52 10.90
C ILE A 251 -0.63 9.78 11.93
N GLY A 252 0.26 8.90 11.44
CA GLY A 252 1.30 8.26 12.24
C GLY A 252 2.50 9.20 12.42
N ILE A 253 3.00 9.32 13.62
CA ILE A 253 4.22 10.07 13.90
C ILE A 253 5.36 9.07 14.07
N GLY A 254 6.18 8.91 13.02
CA GLY A 254 7.23 7.91 12.91
C GLY A 254 6.79 6.60 12.27
N ASN A 255 7.66 5.60 12.34
CA ASN A 255 7.42 4.20 11.99
C ASN A 255 8.41 3.31 12.75
N GLU A 256 7.89 2.35 13.52
CA GLU A 256 8.72 1.38 14.27
C GLU A 256 9.84 2.05 15.08
N GLU A 257 9.54 3.20 15.65
CA GLU A 257 10.52 3.96 16.39
C GLU A 257 11.03 3.14 17.59
N VAL A 258 12.33 3.15 17.81
CA VAL A 258 13.03 2.35 18.85
C VAL A 258 13.13 0.84 18.53
N LEU A 259 12.56 0.32 17.43
CA LEU A 259 12.66 -1.11 17.09
C LEU A 259 14.14 -1.58 17.06
N PHE A 260 14.99 -0.87 16.31
CA PHE A 260 16.38 -1.24 16.07
C PHE A 260 17.36 -0.72 17.13
N ASN A 261 16.88 0.01 18.13
CA ASN A 261 17.72 0.70 19.13
C ASN A 261 17.81 -0.06 20.47
N GLY A 262 17.37 -1.33 20.50
CA GLY A 262 17.64 -2.25 21.62
C GLY A 262 16.92 -1.94 22.92
N ASP A 263 15.69 -1.42 22.90
CA ASP A 263 14.90 -1.08 24.11
C ASP A 263 15.54 0.00 25.00
N ARG A 264 16.28 0.93 24.41
CA ARG A 264 16.96 2.01 25.12
C ARG A 264 15.99 3.07 25.60
N ALA A 265 16.10 3.42 26.89
CA ALA A 265 15.23 4.40 27.52
C ALA A 265 15.34 5.81 26.91
N ASP A 266 16.55 6.23 26.56
CA ASP A 266 16.82 7.53 25.95
C ASP A 266 16.19 7.66 24.53
N GLU A 267 16.09 6.58 23.78
CA GLU A 267 15.43 6.57 22.47
C GLU A 267 13.90 6.74 22.61
N TYR A 268 13.30 6.09 23.62
CA TYR A 268 11.88 6.34 23.93
C TYR A 268 11.65 7.78 24.40
N ASP A 269 12.55 8.35 25.20
CA ASP A 269 12.46 9.74 25.65
C ASP A 269 12.58 10.71 24.47
N HIS A 270 13.50 10.49 23.56
CA HIS A 270 13.63 11.26 22.33
C HIS A 270 12.34 11.18 21.49
N TYR A 271 11.82 9.97 21.28
CA TYR A 271 10.56 9.80 20.54
C TYR A 271 9.39 10.58 21.18
N VAL A 272 9.25 10.50 22.52
CA VAL A 272 8.21 11.22 23.25
C VAL A 272 8.35 12.72 23.08
N GLU A 273 9.56 13.26 23.17
CA GLU A 273 9.83 14.67 22.92
C GLU A 273 9.39 15.09 21.52
N ARG A 274 9.82 14.33 20.50
CA ARG A 274 9.47 14.61 19.10
C ARG A 274 7.98 14.50 18.85
N PHE A 275 7.35 13.43 19.33
CA PHE A 275 5.89 13.26 19.23
C PHE A 275 5.13 14.47 19.79
N ASN A 276 5.50 14.91 21.00
CA ASN A 276 4.83 16.03 21.65
C ASN A 276 4.97 17.36 20.87
N LEU A 277 6.16 17.63 20.34
CA LEU A 277 6.39 18.82 19.50
C LEU A 277 5.53 18.82 18.24
N LEU A 278 5.44 17.67 17.55
CA LEU A 278 4.65 17.54 16.33
C LEU A 278 3.14 17.51 16.64
N HIS A 279 2.73 16.86 17.74
CA HIS A 279 1.37 16.85 18.23
C HIS A 279 0.84 18.27 18.42
N ASP A 280 1.57 19.13 19.14
CA ASP A 280 1.12 20.49 19.45
C ASP A 280 0.95 21.32 18.16
N ALA A 281 1.85 21.16 17.19
CA ALA A 281 1.75 21.83 15.89
C ALA A 281 0.55 21.34 15.06
N ILE A 282 0.31 20.04 15.01
CA ILE A 282 -0.80 19.44 14.27
C ILE A 282 -2.14 19.82 14.90
N LYS A 283 -2.29 19.58 16.21
CA LYS A 283 -3.53 19.86 16.93
C LYS A 283 -3.84 21.36 17.03
N GLY A 284 -2.83 22.21 17.00
CA GLY A 284 -3.00 23.67 16.92
C GLY A 284 -3.65 24.15 15.61
N LYS A 285 -3.50 23.37 14.54
CA LYS A 285 -4.13 23.66 13.23
C LYS A 285 -5.46 22.93 13.04
N ASP A 286 -5.52 21.65 13.39
CA ASP A 286 -6.74 20.84 13.29
C ASP A 286 -6.82 19.83 14.45
N PRO A 287 -7.60 20.13 15.50
CA PRO A 287 -7.74 19.24 16.65
C PRO A 287 -8.48 17.94 16.34
N SER A 288 -9.15 17.83 15.18
CA SER A 288 -9.91 16.64 14.80
C SER A 288 -9.02 15.51 14.27
N VAL A 289 -7.80 15.80 13.84
CA VAL A 289 -6.83 14.81 13.35
C VAL A 289 -6.49 13.82 14.47
N LYS A 290 -6.53 12.54 14.15
CA LYS A 290 -6.17 11.44 15.04
C LYS A 290 -4.70 11.08 14.88
N LEU A 291 -3.96 11.08 15.98
CA LEU A 291 -2.53 10.83 16.00
C LEU A 291 -2.23 9.42 16.50
N ILE A 292 -1.32 8.76 15.80
CA ILE A 292 -0.92 7.39 16.07
C ILE A 292 0.54 7.39 16.55
N SER A 293 0.77 6.86 17.76
CA SER A 293 2.11 6.61 18.28
C SER A 293 2.68 5.36 17.62
N THR A 294 3.91 5.45 17.14
CA THR A 294 4.63 4.36 16.47
C THR A 294 5.85 3.88 17.26
N ALA A 295 5.95 4.28 18.55
CA ALA A 295 6.93 3.71 19.45
C ALA A 295 6.77 2.19 19.49
N TRP A 296 7.86 1.45 19.25
CA TRP A 296 7.80 0.00 19.18
C TRP A 296 7.28 -0.62 20.48
N TRP A 297 6.17 -1.34 20.38
CA TRP A 297 5.53 -1.97 21.51
C TRP A 297 6.37 -3.11 22.09
N ARG A 298 6.69 -3.04 23.39
CA ARG A 298 7.32 -4.10 24.19
C ARG A 298 6.66 -4.13 25.55
N ALA A 299 5.72 -5.03 25.75
CA ALA A 299 4.93 -5.11 26.99
C ALA A 299 5.80 -5.25 28.27
N ASP A 300 6.98 -5.84 28.16
CA ASP A 300 7.91 -6.07 29.27
C ASP A 300 9.00 -5.01 29.40
N SER A 301 9.02 -4.00 28.52
CA SER A 301 10.00 -2.92 28.61
C SER A 301 9.79 -2.07 29.85
N PRO A 302 10.85 -1.78 30.63
CA PRO A 302 10.77 -0.85 31.75
C PRO A 302 10.42 0.58 31.32
N SER A 303 10.59 0.91 30.04
CA SER A 303 10.28 2.24 29.49
C SER A 303 8.80 2.37 29.08
N MET A 304 8.08 1.26 28.91
CA MET A 304 6.78 1.28 28.24
C MET A 304 5.71 2.04 29.01
N GLU A 305 5.58 1.81 30.32
CA GLU A 305 4.60 2.57 31.14
C GLU A 305 4.88 4.08 31.10
N ARG A 306 6.12 4.49 31.21
CA ARG A 306 6.50 5.90 31.18
C ARG A 306 6.19 6.51 29.81
N THR A 307 6.51 5.81 28.73
CA THR A 307 6.22 6.25 27.37
C THR A 307 4.71 6.37 27.16
N PHE A 308 3.94 5.36 27.57
CA PHE A 308 2.48 5.41 27.51
C PHE A 308 1.94 6.63 28.26
N ARG A 309 2.34 6.86 29.52
CA ARG A 309 1.86 7.99 30.33
C ARG A 309 2.19 9.36 29.73
N ALA A 310 3.32 9.47 29.03
CA ALA A 310 3.72 10.70 28.37
C ALA A 310 2.92 11.02 27.09
N LEU A 311 2.35 9.98 26.48
CA LEU A 311 1.57 10.07 25.23
C LEU A 311 0.06 9.95 25.45
N ASP A 312 -0.39 9.45 26.61
CA ASP A 312 -1.80 9.26 26.91
C ASP A 312 -2.54 10.60 26.94
N GLY A 313 -3.70 10.69 26.27
CA GLY A 313 -4.42 11.92 26.02
C GLY A 313 -3.89 12.77 24.86
N LYS A 314 -2.77 12.40 24.23
CA LYS A 314 -2.19 13.03 23.04
C LYS A 314 -2.24 12.12 21.82
N ALA A 315 -1.78 10.88 21.96
CA ALA A 315 -1.98 9.83 20.95
C ALA A 315 -3.39 9.24 21.11
N ASP A 316 -4.09 9.12 20.00
CA ASP A 316 -5.41 8.47 19.95
C ASP A 316 -5.23 6.94 19.83
N TYR A 317 -4.16 6.50 19.18
CA TYR A 317 -3.85 5.08 18.95
C TYR A 317 -2.37 4.79 19.16
N TRP A 318 -2.09 3.53 19.54
CA TRP A 318 -0.75 2.94 19.50
C TRP A 318 -0.65 1.98 18.32
N ASP A 319 0.34 2.16 17.47
CA ASP A 319 0.60 1.29 16.33
C ASP A 319 1.29 0.01 16.78
N TYR A 320 0.74 -1.12 16.40
CA TYR A 320 1.26 -2.46 16.69
C TYR A 320 1.48 -3.23 15.39
N HIS A 321 2.68 -3.75 15.17
CA HIS A 321 3.06 -4.48 13.96
C HIS A 321 3.24 -5.97 14.24
N PRO A 322 2.17 -6.78 14.21
CA PRO A 322 2.22 -8.22 14.41
C PRO A 322 2.67 -8.96 13.15
N TRP A 323 3.11 -10.21 13.35
CA TRP A 323 3.31 -11.18 12.29
C TRP A 323 2.08 -12.06 12.11
N ALA A 324 1.67 -12.29 10.87
CA ALA A 324 0.45 -13.02 10.51
C ALA A 324 0.68 -14.04 9.39
N ASP A 325 1.77 -14.79 9.43
CA ASP A 325 2.15 -15.81 8.45
C ASP A 325 2.29 -17.21 9.05
N GLN A 326 1.83 -17.40 10.30
CA GLN A 326 1.82 -18.69 11.01
C GLN A 326 0.40 -19.09 11.39
N LEU A 327 0.15 -20.38 11.52
CA LEU A 327 -1.15 -20.92 11.94
C LEU A 327 -1.57 -20.46 13.35
N ALA A 328 -0.60 -20.14 14.19
CA ALA A 328 -0.82 -19.64 15.55
C ALA A 328 -0.99 -18.11 15.64
N SER A 329 -0.73 -17.37 14.57
CA SER A 329 -0.65 -15.89 14.59
C SER A 329 -1.87 -15.23 15.23
N GLY A 330 -3.08 -15.66 14.91
CA GLY A 330 -4.29 -15.06 15.49
C GLY A 330 -4.36 -15.18 17.01
N ARG A 331 -3.96 -16.32 17.59
CA ARG A 331 -3.94 -16.52 19.05
C ARG A 331 -2.88 -15.69 19.73
N GLU A 332 -1.70 -15.61 19.14
CA GLU A 332 -0.58 -14.83 19.66
C GLU A 332 -0.92 -13.33 19.64
N VAL A 333 -1.46 -12.86 18.52
CA VAL A 333 -1.88 -11.46 18.37
C VAL A 333 -3.03 -11.11 19.31
N GLU A 334 -4.03 -11.98 19.47
CA GLU A 334 -5.12 -11.75 20.43
C GLU A 334 -4.61 -11.64 21.87
N ALA A 335 -3.71 -12.55 22.26
CA ALA A 335 -3.12 -12.53 23.60
C ALA A 335 -2.37 -11.19 23.83
N GLU A 336 -1.58 -10.74 22.86
CA GLU A 336 -0.84 -9.48 22.98
C GLU A 336 -1.76 -8.25 22.97
N LEU A 337 -2.80 -8.22 22.14
CA LEU A 337 -3.79 -7.14 22.13
C LEU A 337 -4.56 -7.05 23.46
N ARG A 338 -4.92 -8.19 24.05
CA ARG A 338 -5.55 -8.24 25.39
C ARG A 338 -4.60 -7.71 26.45
N ARG A 339 -3.35 -8.15 26.42
CA ARG A 339 -2.29 -7.68 27.32
C ARG A 339 -2.07 -6.17 27.19
N MET A 340 -1.98 -5.65 25.96
CA MET A 340 -1.85 -4.22 25.69
C MET A 340 -3.01 -3.43 26.32
N ARG A 341 -4.25 -3.87 26.08
CA ARG A 341 -5.44 -3.23 26.65
C ARG A 341 -5.44 -3.28 28.19
N GLU A 342 -5.08 -4.41 28.77
CA GLU A 342 -4.99 -4.56 30.25
C GLU A 342 -3.92 -3.65 30.84
N LEU A 343 -2.75 -3.52 30.20
CA LEU A 343 -1.69 -2.63 30.62
C LEU A 343 -2.12 -1.17 30.51
N PHE A 344 -2.74 -0.78 29.41
CA PHE A 344 -3.25 0.60 29.24
C PHE A 344 -4.22 0.97 30.36
N LEU A 345 -5.21 0.11 30.64
CA LEU A 345 -6.18 0.32 31.72
C LEU A 345 -5.56 0.27 33.12
N ARG A 346 -4.52 -0.53 33.32
CA ARG A 346 -3.75 -0.58 34.58
C ARG A 346 -2.97 0.72 34.80
N TRP A 347 -2.34 1.23 33.73
CA TRP A 347 -1.57 2.47 33.83
C TRP A 347 -2.46 3.71 33.93
N ASN A 348 -3.56 3.74 33.22
CA ASN A 348 -4.60 4.76 33.36
C ASN A 348 -6.00 4.18 33.10
N PRO A 349 -6.82 3.95 34.15
CA PRO A 349 -8.18 3.41 33.99
C PRO A 349 -9.14 4.29 33.16
N SER A 350 -8.82 5.56 32.96
CA SER A 350 -9.63 6.51 32.17
C SER A 350 -9.06 6.75 30.77
N THR A 351 -8.05 6.00 30.35
CA THR A 351 -7.47 6.19 29.03
C THR A 351 -8.47 5.93 27.90
N THR A 352 -8.37 6.72 26.85
CA THR A 352 -9.11 6.53 25.60
C THR A 352 -8.21 6.01 24.48
N MET A 353 -6.93 5.79 24.77
CA MET A 353 -5.96 5.27 23.78
C MET A 353 -6.34 3.85 23.37
N LYS A 354 -6.31 3.61 22.08
CA LYS A 354 -6.64 2.34 21.44
C LYS A 354 -5.45 1.83 20.63
N CYS A 355 -5.63 0.74 19.92
CA CYS A 355 -4.62 0.15 19.05
C CYS A 355 -4.97 0.41 17.58
N ALA A 356 -3.95 0.58 16.74
CA ALA A 356 -4.03 0.43 15.30
C ALA A 356 -3.01 -0.64 14.86
N ILE A 357 -3.33 -1.42 13.85
CA ILE A 357 -2.40 -2.35 13.21
C ILE A 357 -2.15 -1.80 11.81
N PHE A 358 -1.18 -0.90 11.68
CA PHE A 358 -0.88 -0.27 10.41
C PHE A 358 0.08 -1.08 9.54
N GLU A 359 0.63 -2.15 10.11
CA GLU A 359 1.50 -3.07 9.38
C GLU A 359 1.36 -4.49 9.93
N GLU A 360 0.47 -5.26 9.30
CA GLU A 360 0.34 -6.69 9.55
C GLU A 360 1.36 -7.42 8.68
N ASN A 361 2.47 -7.80 9.29
CA ASN A 361 3.62 -8.37 8.61
C ASN A 361 3.54 -9.88 8.37
N GLY A 362 4.39 -10.35 7.50
CA GLY A 362 4.68 -11.73 7.17
C GLY A 362 5.78 -11.76 6.11
N ASN A 363 6.16 -12.96 5.69
CA ASN A 363 7.07 -13.14 4.56
C ASN A 363 6.59 -14.28 3.66
N ARG A 364 5.27 -14.34 3.47
CA ARG A 364 4.57 -15.34 2.66
C ARG A 364 3.36 -14.70 1.98
N HIS A 365 2.90 -15.34 0.91
CA HIS A 365 1.72 -14.92 0.15
C HIS A 365 0.85 -16.12 -0.30
N ASP A 366 0.95 -17.24 0.42
CA ASP A 366 0.31 -18.54 0.18
C ASP A 366 -0.89 -18.81 1.12
N MET A 367 -1.39 -20.04 1.13
CA MET A 367 -2.48 -20.44 2.01
C MET A 367 -2.10 -20.43 3.50
N GLN A 368 -0.83 -20.61 3.87
CA GLN A 368 -0.41 -20.45 5.26
C GLN A 368 -0.58 -18.98 5.69
N ARG A 369 -0.22 -18.03 4.82
CA ARG A 369 -0.47 -16.58 5.05
C ARG A 369 -1.97 -16.29 5.15
N VAL A 370 -2.83 -16.96 4.38
CA VAL A 370 -4.29 -16.84 4.53
C VAL A 370 -4.72 -17.14 5.96
N LEU A 371 -4.28 -18.27 6.50
CA LEU A 371 -4.71 -18.70 7.84
C LEU A 371 -4.17 -17.78 8.94
N GLY A 372 -2.92 -17.31 8.81
CA GLY A 372 -2.39 -16.29 9.71
C GLY A 372 -3.21 -14.99 9.66
N HIS A 373 -3.48 -14.50 8.45
CA HIS A 373 -4.24 -13.27 8.21
C HIS A 373 -5.69 -13.36 8.74
N VAL A 374 -6.43 -14.42 8.41
CA VAL A 374 -7.84 -14.52 8.81
C VAL A 374 -8.03 -14.78 10.30
N THR A 375 -7.12 -15.53 10.93
CA THR A 375 -7.16 -15.72 12.40
C THR A 375 -6.80 -14.44 13.14
N LEU A 376 -5.87 -13.62 12.60
CA LEU A 376 -5.62 -12.27 13.09
C LEU A 376 -6.85 -11.37 12.92
N GLN A 377 -7.52 -11.39 11.77
CA GLN A 377 -8.76 -10.63 11.58
C GLN A 377 -9.86 -11.07 12.56
N ASN A 378 -9.96 -12.36 12.88
CA ASN A 378 -10.85 -12.86 13.91
C ASN A 378 -10.47 -12.33 15.30
N ALA A 379 -9.17 -12.30 15.63
CA ALA A 379 -8.67 -11.68 16.86
C ALA A 379 -9.07 -10.20 16.95
N VAL A 380 -8.88 -9.44 15.86
CA VAL A 380 -9.31 -8.03 15.79
C VAL A 380 -10.82 -7.88 16.00
N ARG A 381 -11.65 -8.74 15.40
CA ARG A 381 -13.11 -8.73 15.64
C ARG A 381 -13.46 -8.97 17.11
N ARG A 382 -12.78 -9.91 17.79
CA ARG A 382 -12.99 -10.19 19.23
C ARG A 382 -12.54 -9.03 20.12
N MET A 383 -11.57 -8.23 19.68
CA MET A 383 -11.14 -7.01 20.41
C MET A 383 -12.12 -5.83 20.25
N GLY A 384 -13.10 -5.93 19.34
CA GLY A 384 -14.12 -4.91 19.12
C GLY A 384 -13.53 -3.55 18.74
N ASP A 385 -13.97 -2.51 19.42
CA ASP A 385 -13.57 -1.13 19.13
C ASP A 385 -12.19 -0.75 19.68
N PHE A 386 -11.49 -1.66 20.33
CA PHE A 386 -10.11 -1.41 20.78
C PHE A 386 -9.13 -1.33 19.61
N VAL A 387 -9.39 -2.01 18.50
CA VAL A 387 -8.54 -1.97 17.30
C VAL A 387 -9.22 -1.17 16.21
N LEU A 388 -8.57 -0.10 15.72
CA LEU A 388 -9.07 0.74 14.64
C LEU A 388 -9.21 -0.01 13.32
N THR A 389 -8.12 -0.64 12.90
CA THR A 389 -7.99 -1.35 11.62
C THR A 389 -6.78 -2.26 11.64
N SER A 390 -6.72 -3.23 10.70
CA SER A 390 -5.51 -3.95 10.36
C SER A 390 -5.20 -3.77 8.87
N CYS A 391 -3.98 -3.35 8.56
CA CYS A 391 -3.49 -3.12 7.21
C CYS A 391 -2.42 -4.16 6.89
N ALA A 392 -2.71 -5.09 6.00
CA ALA A 392 -1.71 -6.06 5.56
C ALA A 392 -0.59 -5.38 4.75
N ALA A 393 0.63 -5.64 5.09
CA ALA A 393 1.83 -5.20 4.38
C ALA A 393 2.43 -6.40 3.62
N ASN A 394 2.76 -6.21 2.34
CA ASN A 394 2.50 -5.10 1.41
C ASN A 394 1.17 -5.30 0.66
N ALA A 395 0.52 -4.24 0.23
CA ALA A 395 -0.64 -4.36 -0.65
C ALA A 395 -0.25 -4.87 -2.05
N LEU A 396 0.87 -4.39 -2.60
CA LEU A 396 1.33 -4.64 -3.97
C LEU A 396 2.73 -5.27 -3.97
N GLN A 397 2.96 -6.18 -4.93
CA GLN A 397 4.30 -6.72 -5.18
C GLN A 397 4.51 -7.05 -6.66
N PRO A 398 5.60 -6.58 -7.29
CA PRO A 398 6.02 -7.06 -8.59
C PRO A 398 6.37 -8.56 -8.52
N TYR A 399 5.88 -9.33 -9.47
CA TYR A 399 6.14 -10.78 -9.51
C TYR A 399 7.64 -11.08 -9.58
N ARG A 400 8.11 -12.02 -8.74
CA ARG A 400 9.53 -12.41 -8.60
C ARG A 400 10.48 -11.28 -8.16
N GLN A 401 9.94 -10.21 -7.58
CA GLN A 401 10.77 -9.16 -7.00
C GLN A 401 10.65 -9.18 -5.47
N ASN A 402 11.61 -9.80 -4.83
CA ASN A 402 11.77 -9.84 -3.38
C ASN A 402 13.23 -9.52 -2.97
N ASP A 403 13.90 -8.72 -3.78
CA ASP A 403 15.30 -8.33 -3.61
C ASP A 403 15.55 -7.46 -2.37
N ASN A 404 14.49 -6.89 -1.80
CA ASN A 404 14.51 -6.18 -0.53
C ASN A 404 14.31 -7.09 0.70
N GLY A 405 14.14 -8.41 0.51
CA GLY A 405 13.93 -9.39 1.59
C GLY A 405 12.48 -9.58 2.03
N TRP A 406 11.50 -8.93 1.36
CA TRP A 406 10.08 -9.05 1.66
C TRP A 406 9.33 -9.74 0.51
N ASP A 407 8.56 -10.78 0.85
CA ASP A 407 7.74 -11.54 -0.09
C ASP A 407 6.35 -11.78 0.50
N GLN A 408 5.55 -10.73 0.65
CA GLN A 408 4.29 -10.73 1.38
C GLN A 408 3.13 -10.01 0.66
N GLY A 409 3.30 -9.66 -0.62
CA GLY A 409 2.29 -8.93 -1.39
C GLY A 409 0.97 -9.69 -1.53
N GLN A 410 -0.14 -8.96 -1.59
CA GLN A 410 -1.47 -9.54 -1.83
C GLN A 410 -1.90 -9.41 -3.29
N VAL A 411 -1.63 -8.28 -3.92
CA VAL A 411 -1.82 -8.06 -5.35
C VAL A 411 -0.47 -8.16 -6.05
N PHE A 412 -0.33 -9.12 -6.93
CA PHE A 412 0.86 -9.31 -7.75
C PHE A 412 0.65 -8.78 -9.15
N PHE A 413 1.72 -8.35 -9.80
CA PHE A 413 1.64 -7.85 -11.17
C PHE A 413 2.93 -8.08 -11.96
N THR A 414 2.76 -8.16 -13.29
CA THR A 414 3.80 -8.04 -14.32
C THR A 414 3.52 -6.78 -15.16
N PRO A 415 4.32 -6.47 -16.17
CA PRO A 415 3.99 -5.39 -17.10
C PRO A 415 2.62 -5.53 -17.76
N SER A 416 2.09 -6.76 -17.95
CA SER A 416 0.87 -7.03 -18.71
C SER A 416 -0.27 -7.68 -17.92
N GLN A 417 -0.04 -8.08 -16.66
CA GLN A 417 -1.01 -8.82 -15.86
C GLN A 417 -1.07 -8.32 -14.42
N VAL A 418 -2.24 -8.51 -13.79
CA VAL A 418 -2.46 -8.32 -12.35
C VAL A 418 -3.30 -9.49 -11.84
N TRP A 419 -2.97 -10.02 -10.67
CA TRP A 419 -3.76 -11.07 -10.02
C TRP A 419 -3.66 -11.00 -8.50
N GLY A 420 -4.66 -11.58 -7.82
CA GLY A 420 -4.65 -11.73 -6.37
C GLY A 420 -3.95 -13.01 -5.93
N MET A 421 -3.13 -12.93 -4.90
CA MET A 421 -2.63 -14.08 -4.17
C MET A 421 -3.71 -14.62 -3.20
N PRO A 422 -3.58 -15.82 -2.64
CA PRO A 422 -4.59 -16.36 -1.73
C PRO A 422 -5.02 -15.38 -0.61
N PRO A 423 -4.15 -14.62 0.08
CA PRO A 423 -4.57 -13.62 1.07
C PRO A 423 -5.44 -12.49 0.51
N TYR A 424 -5.27 -12.11 -0.76
CA TYR A 424 -6.14 -11.17 -1.44
C TYR A 424 -7.60 -11.64 -1.42
N TYR A 425 -7.82 -12.90 -1.77
CA TYR A 425 -9.16 -13.48 -1.79
C TYR A 425 -9.77 -13.63 -0.40
N ALA A 426 -8.95 -13.93 0.62
CA ALA A 426 -9.41 -13.94 1.99
C ALA A 426 -9.92 -12.57 2.44
N GLN A 427 -9.18 -11.50 2.13
CA GLN A 427 -9.60 -10.14 2.39
C GLN A 427 -10.86 -9.77 1.61
N GLN A 428 -10.95 -10.13 0.32
CA GLN A 428 -12.12 -9.90 -0.52
C GLN A 428 -13.37 -10.59 0.06
N MET A 429 -13.26 -11.84 0.49
CA MET A 429 -14.34 -12.58 1.14
C MET A 429 -14.79 -11.87 2.42
N ALA A 430 -13.85 -11.48 3.28
CA ALA A 430 -14.14 -10.78 4.53
C ALA A 430 -14.86 -9.45 4.29
N ALA A 431 -14.41 -8.66 3.32
CA ALA A 431 -15.01 -7.39 2.96
C ALA A 431 -16.41 -7.54 2.38
N ALA A 432 -16.61 -8.49 1.46
CA ALA A 432 -17.91 -8.74 0.82
C ALA A 432 -18.99 -9.20 1.82
N HIS A 433 -18.59 -9.82 2.93
CA HIS A 433 -19.50 -10.35 3.93
C HIS A 433 -19.40 -9.60 5.27
N HIS A 434 -18.84 -8.39 5.28
CA HIS A 434 -18.72 -7.58 6.49
C HIS A 434 -20.07 -7.30 7.14
N ARG A 435 -20.12 -7.45 8.47
CA ARG A 435 -21.22 -6.98 9.33
C ARG A 435 -20.63 -6.21 10.52
N PRO A 436 -21.26 -5.10 10.95
CA PRO A 436 -20.62 -4.14 11.85
C PRO A 436 -20.63 -4.52 13.32
N LEU A 437 -21.38 -5.53 13.72
CA LEU A 437 -21.50 -5.91 15.14
C LEU A 437 -20.97 -7.33 15.37
N THR A 438 -20.00 -7.48 16.25
CA THR A 438 -19.53 -8.80 16.70
C THR A 438 -20.52 -9.36 17.72
N VAL A 439 -20.76 -10.65 17.64
CA VAL A 439 -21.61 -11.40 18.60
C VAL A 439 -20.80 -12.50 19.27
N GLY A 440 -21.25 -12.94 20.46
CA GLY A 440 -20.62 -14.04 21.18
C GLY A 440 -20.59 -15.31 20.33
N CYS A 441 -19.44 -15.97 20.28
CA CYS A 441 -19.24 -17.20 19.53
C CYS A 441 -18.32 -18.13 20.32
N GLY A 442 -18.67 -19.41 20.38
CA GLY A 442 -17.87 -20.46 21.02
C GLY A 442 -17.66 -21.64 20.09
N VAL A 443 -16.61 -22.41 20.33
CA VAL A 443 -16.25 -23.64 19.60
C VAL A 443 -16.19 -24.77 20.64
N GLU A 444 -16.79 -25.92 20.34
CA GLU A 444 -16.73 -27.12 21.17
C GLU A 444 -16.15 -28.27 20.35
N GLY A 445 -15.25 -29.05 20.96
CA GLY A 445 -14.69 -30.28 20.37
C GLY A 445 -13.63 -30.08 19.27
N ALA A 446 -13.24 -28.84 18.97
CA ALA A 446 -12.20 -28.52 17.99
C ALA A 446 -11.28 -27.38 18.46
N ASP A 447 -11.04 -27.32 19.78
CA ASP A 447 -10.23 -26.30 20.41
C ASP A 447 -8.80 -26.28 19.84
N GLY A 448 -8.34 -25.10 19.48
CA GLY A 448 -7.00 -24.88 18.92
C GLY A 448 -6.84 -25.23 17.43
N VAL A 449 -7.87 -25.77 16.78
CA VAL A 449 -7.90 -26.08 15.33
C VAL A 449 -8.82 -25.14 14.57
N LEU A 450 -10.04 -24.94 15.10
CA LEU A 450 -10.97 -23.95 14.55
C LEU A 450 -10.82 -22.61 15.28
N ASP A 451 -10.69 -21.55 14.48
CA ASP A 451 -10.81 -20.17 14.96
C ASP A 451 -12.07 -19.57 14.32
N VAL A 452 -13.02 -19.14 15.16
CA VAL A 452 -14.35 -18.71 14.70
C VAL A 452 -14.71 -17.38 15.33
N THR A 453 -15.28 -16.48 14.53
CA THR A 453 -15.99 -15.29 14.99
C THR A 453 -17.32 -15.18 14.27
N ALA A 454 -18.28 -14.54 14.92
CA ALA A 454 -19.58 -14.23 14.33
C ALA A 454 -19.85 -12.73 14.37
N THR A 455 -20.46 -12.24 13.30
CA THR A 455 -20.88 -10.84 13.18
C THR A 455 -22.33 -10.77 12.71
N ARG A 456 -23.00 -9.65 13.00
CA ARG A 456 -24.37 -9.42 12.54
C ARG A 456 -24.60 -8.02 12.00
N SER A 457 -25.66 -7.85 11.23
CA SER A 457 -26.17 -6.55 10.81
C SER A 457 -26.67 -5.74 12.03
N ARG A 458 -26.74 -4.40 11.89
CA ARG A 458 -27.34 -3.53 12.93
C ARG A 458 -28.83 -3.82 13.12
N GLU A 459 -29.52 -4.03 12.02
CA GLU A 459 -30.90 -4.51 11.98
C GLU A 459 -30.89 -6.03 12.09
N ALA A 460 -31.95 -6.62 12.62
CA ALA A 460 -32.09 -8.06 12.66
C ALA A 460 -32.09 -8.65 11.24
N GLY A 461 -31.70 -9.91 11.10
CA GLY A 461 -31.87 -10.65 9.87
C GLY A 461 -30.63 -11.17 9.17
N SER A 462 -29.42 -10.79 9.56
CA SER A 462 -28.21 -11.35 8.93
C SER A 462 -27.09 -11.63 9.96
N VAL A 463 -26.63 -12.87 9.99
CA VAL A 463 -25.48 -13.33 10.78
C VAL A 463 -24.43 -13.92 9.85
N VAL A 464 -23.17 -13.58 10.08
CA VAL A 464 -22.03 -14.09 9.33
C VAL A 464 -21.03 -14.74 10.27
N LEU A 465 -20.69 -15.99 9.98
CA LEU A 465 -19.65 -16.75 10.67
C LEU A 465 -18.38 -16.72 9.83
N HIS A 466 -17.26 -16.37 10.46
CA HIS A 466 -15.92 -16.40 9.88
C HIS A 466 -15.16 -17.57 10.54
N ILE A 467 -14.93 -18.63 9.78
CA ILE A 467 -14.40 -19.92 10.27
C ILE A 467 -13.06 -20.18 9.61
N ALA A 468 -11.99 -20.23 10.37
CA ALA A 468 -10.68 -20.69 9.91
C ALA A 468 -10.41 -22.09 10.47
N ASN A 469 -10.17 -23.07 9.58
CA ASN A 469 -9.65 -24.38 9.95
C ASN A 469 -8.14 -24.38 9.71
N THR A 470 -7.36 -24.40 10.80
CA THR A 470 -5.90 -24.43 10.75
C THR A 470 -5.34 -25.85 10.75
N GLY A 471 -6.21 -26.87 10.80
CA GLY A 471 -5.84 -28.28 10.84
C GLY A 471 -5.77 -28.93 9.46
N ALA A 472 -5.07 -30.07 9.42
CA ALA A 472 -4.88 -30.88 8.22
C ALA A 472 -6.09 -31.77 7.88
N GLU A 473 -7.07 -31.87 8.78
CA GLU A 473 -8.22 -32.76 8.61
C GLU A 473 -9.48 -31.97 8.27
N PRO A 474 -10.36 -32.50 7.42
CA PRO A 474 -11.68 -31.93 7.21
C PRO A 474 -12.52 -32.10 8.49
N LEU A 475 -13.33 -31.11 8.79
CA LEU A 475 -14.18 -31.10 9.97
C LEU A 475 -15.65 -31.01 9.57
N ARG A 476 -16.50 -31.79 10.26
CA ARG A 476 -17.93 -31.67 10.15
C ARG A 476 -18.48 -30.93 11.36
N VAL A 477 -18.96 -29.72 11.16
CA VAL A 477 -19.30 -28.77 12.22
C VAL A 477 -20.80 -28.54 12.27
N GLY A 478 -21.40 -28.78 13.45
CA GLY A 478 -22.76 -28.37 13.73
C GLY A 478 -22.83 -26.87 14.06
N LEU A 479 -23.74 -26.15 13.44
CA LEU A 479 -23.95 -24.74 13.72
C LEU A 479 -25.22 -24.54 14.56
N ARG A 480 -25.09 -23.80 15.66
CA ARG A 480 -26.21 -23.37 16.48
C ARG A 480 -26.16 -21.84 16.63
N VAL A 481 -27.25 -21.18 16.28
CA VAL A 481 -27.37 -19.73 16.41
C VAL A 481 -28.59 -19.44 17.31
N ASP A 482 -28.32 -18.92 18.50
CA ASP A 482 -29.36 -18.53 19.43
C ASP A 482 -29.84 -17.09 19.18
N GLY A 483 -31.13 -16.82 19.33
CA GLY A 483 -31.71 -15.48 19.20
C GLY A 483 -31.90 -14.98 17.76
N MET A 484 -31.73 -15.84 16.77
CA MET A 484 -32.06 -15.57 15.38
C MET A 484 -33.44 -16.13 15.06
N GLY A 485 -34.22 -15.46 14.21
CA GLY A 485 -35.50 -15.95 13.72
C GLY A 485 -35.33 -17.12 12.74
N LYS A 486 -36.35 -17.38 11.93
CA LYS A 486 -36.29 -18.45 10.92
C LYS A 486 -35.35 -18.07 9.80
N VAL A 487 -34.25 -18.78 9.66
CA VAL A 487 -33.33 -18.61 8.52
C VAL A 487 -34.04 -18.98 7.22
N SER A 488 -34.15 -18.04 6.29
CA SER A 488 -34.77 -18.23 4.97
C SER A 488 -33.73 -18.59 3.91
N GLN A 489 -32.50 -18.07 4.04
CA GLN A 489 -31.39 -18.31 3.13
C GLN A 489 -30.10 -18.60 3.91
N ALA A 490 -29.33 -19.54 3.41
CA ALA A 490 -27.99 -19.81 3.94
C ALA A 490 -27.04 -20.09 2.78
N ARG A 491 -25.86 -19.48 2.85
CA ARG A 491 -24.82 -19.66 1.83
C ARG A 491 -23.44 -19.78 2.48
N MET A 492 -22.54 -20.44 1.77
CA MET A 492 -21.18 -20.66 2.21
C MET A 492 -20.22 -20.27 1.11
N VAL A 493 -19.14 -19.60 1.47
CA VAL A 493 -18.01 -19.31 0.59
C VAL A 493 -16.74 -19.82 1.27
N SER A 494 -15.94 -20.61 0.57
CA SER A 494 -14.71 -21.19 1.09
C SER A 494 -13.51 -20.92 0.22
N LEU A 495 -12.36 -20.71 0.86
CA LEU A 495 -11.04 -20.65 0.27
C LEU A 495 -10.19 -21.73 0.94
N SER A 496 -9.61 -22.66 0.17
CA SER A 496 -8.84 -23.78 0.71
C SER A 496 -7.75 -24.23 -0.26
N GLY A 497 -6.73 -24.86 0.26
CA GLY A 497 -5.62 -25.43 -0.52
C GLY A 497 -4.50 -25.90 0.40
N ASP A 498 -3.48 -26.52 -0.18
CA ASP A 498 -2.25 -26.86 0.53
C ASP A 498 -1.59 -25.59 1.08
N LEU A 499 -0.89 -25.68 2.21
CA LEU A 499 -0.35 -24.52 2.91
C LEU A 499 0.59 -23.65 2.04
N ASP A 500 1.32 -24.26 1.12
CA ASP A 500 2.25 -23.60 0.20
C ASP A 500 1.60 -23.21 -1.14
N ALA A 501 0.29 -23.42 -1.30
CA ALA A 501 -0.39 -23.13 -2.55
C ALA A 501 -0.46 -21.62 -2.83
N VAL A 502 -0.08 -21.25 -4.05
CA VAL A 502 -0.04 -19.87 -4.53
C VAL A 502 -0.73 -19.74 -5.89
N ASN A 503 -1.06 -18.51 -6.26
CA ASN A 503 -1.48 -18.15 -7.60
C ASN A 503 -0.29 -17.66 -8.43
N THR A 504 -0.29 -17.94 -9.72
CA THR A 504 0.78 -17.57 -10.67
C THR A 504 0.21 -16.82 -11.86
N PRO A 505 1.05 -16.20 -12.70
CA PRO A 505 0.57 -15.60 -13.95
C PRO A 505 -0.16 -16.58 -14.88
N GLU A 506 0.26 -17.84 -14.87
CA GLU A 506 -0.31 -18.93 -15.70
C GLU A 506 -1.62 -19.45 -15.09
N GLU A 507 -1.73 -19.47 -13.77
CA GLU A 507 -2.89 -19.94 -13.02
C GLU A 507 -3.33 -18.89 -11.96
N PRO A 508 -3.81 -17.71 -12.40
CA PRO A 508 -4.04 -16.57 -11.51
C PRO A 508 -5.22 -16.75 -10.53
N ARG A 509 -5.98 -17.83 -10.67
CA ARG A 509 -7.13 -18.21 -9.85
C ARG A 509 -7.09 -19.67 -9.38
N ARG A 510 -5.91 -20.28 -9.31
CA ARG A 510 -5.74 -21.65 -8.79
C ARG A 510 -6.34 -21.79 -7.39
N ILE A 511 -6.06 -20.82 -6.54
CA ILE A 511 -6.68 -20.66 -5.22
C ILE A 511 -7.60 -19.45 -5.30
N ALA A 512 -8.91 -19.70 -5.28
CA ALA A 512 -9.94 -18.69 -5.37
C ALA A 512 -11.20 -19.12 -4.58
N PRO A 513 -12.04 -18.19 -4.14
CA PRO A 513 -13.25 -18.51 -3.41
C PRO A 513 -14.22 -19.39 -4.20
N VAL A 514 -14.78 -20.38 -3.53
CA VAL A 514 -15.85 -21.24 -4.07
C VAL A 514 -17.09 -21.05 -3.23
N GLY A 515 -18.16 -20.53 -3.84
CA GLY A 515 -19.46 -20.29 -3.20
C GLY A 515 -20.43 -21.44 -3.45
N ARG A 516 -21.30 -21.71 -2.47
CA ARG A 516 -22.45 -22.62 -2.62
C ARG A 516 -23.60 -22.18 -1.74
N GLU A 517 -24.83 -22.41 -2.21
CA GLU A 517 -26.03 -22.33 -1.39
C GLU A 517 -26.08 -23.53 -0.45
N LEU A 518 -26.55 -23.29 0.77
CA LEU A 518 -26.82 -24.35 1.73
C LEU A 518 -28.33 -24.69 1.68
N PRO A 519 -28.72 -25.97 1.84
CA PRO A 519 -30.12 -26.34 1.90
C PRO A 519 -30.82 -25.68 3.10
N ALA A 520 -32.16 -25.66 3.08
CA ALA A 520 -32.96 -25.00 4.11
C ALA A 520 -32.51 -25.32 5.52
N TRP A 521 -32.34 -24.29 6.33
CA TRP A 521 -31.79 -24.38 7.68
C TRP A 521 -32.69 -25.15 8.63
N ALA A 522 -32.26 -26.30 9.02
CA ALA A 522 -32.75 -26.99 10.23
C ALA A 522 -31.65 -27.93 10.72
N ALA A 523 -31.01 -27.59 11.82
CA ALA A 523 -29.92 -28.38 12.45
C ALA A 523 -28.78 -28.74 11.48
N GLN A 524 -28.27 -27.79 10.75
CA GLN A 524 -27.28 -28.03 9.70
C GLN A 524 -25.89 -28.33 10.26
N THR A 525 -25.29 -29.32 9.67
CA THR A 525 -23.84 -29.51 9.73
C THR A 525 -23.22 -29.01 8.43
N VAL A 526 -22.09 -28.30 8.54
CA VAL A 526 -21.28 -27.85 7.41
C VAL A 526 -19.93 -28.59 7.42
N ASP A 527 -19.51 -28.99 6.23
CA ASP A 527 -18.19 -29.59 6.05
C ASP A 527 -17.17 -28.47 5.79
N ILE A 528 -16.17 -28.39 6.64
CA ILE A 528 -15.08 -27.39 6.58
C ILE A 528 -13.83 -28.12 6.09
N ALA A 529 -13.28 -27.67 4.98
CA ALA A 529 -12.08 -28.26 4.39
C ALA A 529 -10.85 -28.09 5.30
N PRO A 530 -9.82 -28.94 5.16
CA PRO A 530 -8.52 -28.69 5.78
C PRO A 530 -7.94 -27.36 5.29
N TYR A 531 -7.15 -26.71 6.14
CA TYR A 531 -6.44 -25.50 5.79
C TYR A 531 -7.31 -24.50 4.99
N SER A 532 -8.41 -24.07 5.60
CA SER A 532 -9.41 -23.28 4.90
C SER A 532 -9.90 -22.07 5.68
N TYR A 533 -10.33 -21.06 4.93
CA TYR A 533 -11.16 -19.98 5.42
C TYR A 533 -12.56 -20.11 4.82
N THR A 534 -13.56 -20.24 5.69
CA THR A 534 -14.95 -20.42 5.29
C THR A 534 -15.81 -19.33 5.93
N ILE A 535 -16.63 -18.70 5.11
CA ILE A 535 -17.68 -17.78 5.56
C ILE A 535 -19.04 -18.46 5.37
N VAL A 536 -19.84 -18.48 6.44
CA VAL A 536 -21.24 -18.91 6.39
C VAL A 536 -22.13 -17.69 6.65
N VAL A 537 -23.02 -17.39 5.72
CA VAL A 537 -23.98 -16.30 5.83
C VAL A 537 -25.35 -16.88 6.06
N LEU A 538 -26.03 -16.39 7.09
CA LEU A 538 -27.39 -16.79 7.47
C LEU A 538 -28.27 -15.54 7.40
N ASP A 539 -29.31 -15.58 6.58
CA ASP A 539 -30.28 -14.49 6.41
C ASP A 539 -31.68 -14.97 6.81
N GLU A 540 -32.45 -14.14 7.59
CA GLU A 540 -33.84 -14.38 7.99
C GLU A 540 -34.85 -14.21 6.86
#